data_198b7a4f94e42451a85258d7ad1f5d27
#
_entry.id   198b7a4f94e42451a85258d7ad1f5d27
#
_cell.length_a   1.000
_cell.length_b   1.000
_cell.length_c   1.000
_cell.angle_alpha   90.00
_cell.angle_beta   90.00
_cell.angle_gamma   90.00
#
_symmetry.space_group_name_H-M   'P 1'
#
loop_
_entity.id
_entity.type
_entity.pdbx_description
1 polymer ?
#
loop_
_entity_poly.entity_id
_entity_poly.type
_entity_poly.pdbx_seq_one_letter_code
_entity_poly.pdbx_strand_id
1 'polypeptide(L)'
;TPKPSSAASDVYKRQHLATEESHLQKIEGVLPKKDRSKLVWLWKVAGFLLGFLPALFGPKIVFATIEAVEAFVEEHYEEQLKYLRAQSNPNQELIDLLQSCQDDEIDHKLESAEKKNLTPGIFINIWTKIVGGGSAFAVKVAKII
;
A
#
# COMPACT_ATOMS: atom_id res chain seq x y z
N THR A 1 23.19 -8.27 15.30
CA THR A 1 22.15 -7.21 15.39
C THR A 1 21.01 -7.73 16.26
N PRO A 2 20.56 -7.00 17.32
CA PRO A 2 19.47 -7.44 18.16
C PRO A 2 18.21 -7.60 17.30
N LYS A 3 17.49 -8.73 17.47
CA LYS A 3 16.14 -8.89 16.91
C LYS A 3 15.26 -7.77 17.49
N PRO A 4 14.48 -7.03 16.68
CA PRO A 4 13.49 -6.13 17.23
C PRO A 4 12.59 -6.92 18.16
N SER A 5 12.33 -6.40 19.35
CA SER A 5 11.42 -7.02 20.30
C SER A 5 10.02 -7.13 19.64
N SER A 6 9.24 -8.14 20.02
CA SER A 6 7.84 -8.27 19.55
C SER A 6 7.05 -6.97 19.77
N ALA A 7 7.32 -6.26 20.88
CA ALA A 7 6.71 -4.97 21.18
C ALA A 7 7.05 -3.88 20.13
N ALA A 8 8.30 -3.79 19.66
CA ALA A 8 8.66 -2.83 18.62
C ALA A 8 7.97 -3.11 17.26
N SER A 9 7.84 -4.40 16.92
CA SER A 9 7.10 -4.82 15.72
C SER A 9 5.60 -4.48 15.83
N ASP A 10 5.01 -4.62 17.01
CA ASP A 10 3.59 -4.32 17.22
C ASP A 10 3.32 -2.81 17.23
N VAL A 11 4.23 -2.01 17.78
CA VAL A 11 4.16 -0.54 17.69
C VAL A 11 4.20 -0.09 16.24
N TYR A 12 5.14 -0.61 15.46
CA TYR A 12 5.25 -0.30 14.03
C TYR A 12 3.94 -0.61 13.26
N LYS A 13 3.39 -1.81 13.44
CA LYS A 13 2.13 -2.20 12.77
C LYS A 13 0.96 -1.28 13.11
N ARG A 14 0.89 -0.82 14.36
CA ARG A 14 -0.16 0.12 14.79
C ARG A 14 0.04 1.51 14.19
N GLN A 15 1.28 1.99 14.09
CA GLN A 15 1.59 3.26 13.45
C GLN A 15 1.26 3.22 11.97
N HIS A 16 1.67 2.16 11.26
CA HIS A 16 1.34 1.93 9.87
C HIS A 16 -0.20 1.92 9.66
N LEU A 17 -0.94 1.14 10.44
CA LEU A 17 -2.40 1.11 10.35
C LEU A 17 -3.02 2.50 10.55
N ALA A 18 -2.55 3.29 11.51
CA ALA A 18 -3.06 4.64 11.76
C ALA A 18 -2.79 5.58 10.58
N THR A 19 -1.64 5.45 9.91
CA THR A 19 -1.32 6.20 8.68
C THR A 19 -2.28 5.81 7.55
N GLU A 20 -2.48 4.50 7.31
CA GLU A 20 -3.42 4.01 6.28
C GLU A 20 -4.85 4.46 6.51
N GLU A 21 -5.32 4.45 7.77
CA GLU A 21 -6.64 4.98 8.12
C GLU A 21 -6.74 6.49 7.84
N SER A 22 -5.67 7.25 8.09
CA SER A 22 -5.59 8.68 7.76
C SER A 22 -5.63 8.90 6.24
N HIS A 23 -4.86 8.13 5.45
CA HIS A 23 -4.90 8.19 3.98
C HIS A 23 -6.30 7.91 3.45
N LEU A 24 -6.93 6.84 3.92
CA LEU A 24 -8.30 6.50 3.53
C LEU A 24 -9.28 7.66 3.81
N GLN A 25 -9.22 8.25 5.01
CA GLN A 25 -10.09 9.37 5.37
C GLN A 25 -9.85 10.59 4.49
N LYS A 26 -8.60 10.95 4.21
CA LYS A 26 -8.23 12.06 3.33
C LYS A 26 -8.74 11.85 1.90
N ILE A 27 -8.50 10.67 1.33
CA ILE A 27 -8.96 10.32 -0.02
C ILE A 27 -10.49 10.27 -0.08
N GLU A 28 -11.15 9.69 0.92
CA GLU A 28 -12.62 9.69 0.99
C GLU A 28 -13.23 11.09 1.12
N GLY A 29 -12.49 12.04 1.70
CA GLY A 29 -12.89 13.44 1.79
C GLY A 29 -12.94 14.15 0.44
N VAL A 30 -12.03 13.80 -0.48
CA VAL A 30 -11.95 14.41 -1.82
C VAL A 30 -12.66 13.61 -2.91
N LEU A 31 -12.90 12.31 -2.69
CA LEU A 31 -13.56 11.42 -3.66
C LEU A 31 -15.06 11.30 -3.40
N PRO A 32 -15.93 11.84 -4.26
CA PRO A 32 -17.37 11.71 -4.12
C PRO A 32 -17.82 10.25 -4.06
N LYS A 33 -18.83 9.94 -3.25
CA LYS A 33 -19.34 8.57 -3.07
C LYS A 33 -19.73 7.90 -4.39
N LYS A 34 -20.26 8.68 -5.35
CA LYS A 34 -20.67 8.18 -6.68
C LYS A 34 -19.51 7.67 -7.54
N ASP A 35 -18.29 8.17 -7.26
CA ASP A 35 -17.09 7.86 -8.03
C ASP A 35 -16.25 6.77 -7.35
N ARG A 36 -16.72 6.23 -6.21
CA ARG A 36 -16.06 5.11 -5.51
C ARG A 36 -16.42 3.77 -6.15
N SER A 37 -15.46 2.84 -6.16
CA SER A 37 -15.69 1.48 -6.67
C SER A 37 -16.87 0.82 -5.96
N LYS A 38 -17.74 0.18 -6.73
CA LYS A 38 -18.87 -0.63 -6.21
C LYS A 38 -18.39 -1.93 -5.56
N LEU A 39 -17.15 -2.30 -5.77
CA LEU A 39 -16.53 -3.53 -5.25
C LEU A 39 -15.77 -3.32 -3.93
N VAL A 40 -16.06 -2.25 -3.17
CA VAL A 40 -15.36 -1.97 -1.89
C VAL A 40 -15.38 -3.17 -0.94
N TRP A 41 -16.48 -3.91 -0.88
CA TRP A 41 -16.58 -5.11 -0.05
C TRP A 41 -15.59 -6.20 -0.49
N LEU A 42 -15.42 -6.39 -1.81
CA LEU A 42 -14.47 -7.36 -2.36
C LEU A 42 -13.02 -6.95 -2.06
N TRP A 43 -12.72 -5.66 -2.17
CA TRP A 43 -11.40 -5.13 -1.83
C TRP A 43 -11.07 -5.28 -0.34
N LYS A 44 -12.07 -5.15 0.54
CA LYS A 44 -11.90 -5.43 1.97
C LYS A 44 -11.57 -6.90 2.24
N VAL A 45 -12.23 -7.83 1.56
CA VAL A 45 -11.93 -9.27 1.66
C VAL A 45 -10.54 -9.57 1.11
N ALA A 46 -10.19 -9.03 -0.05
CA ALA A 46 -8.87 -9.22 -0.66
C ALA A 46 -7.75 -8.67 0.25
N GLY A 47 -7.93 -7.47 0.81
CA GLY A 47 -6.99 -6.86 1.75
C GLY A 47 -6.84 -7.68 3.03
N PHE A 48 -7.94 -8.19 3.59
CA PHE A 48 -7.90 -9.10 4.73
C PHE A 48 -7.07 -10.35 4.45
N LEU A 49 -7.31 -11.00 3.29
CA LEU A 49 -6.54 -12.19 2.89
C LEU A 49 -5.07 -11.87 2.65
N LEU A 50 -4.78 -10.71 2.06
CA LEU A 50 -3.42 -10.22 1.81
C LEU A 50 -2.63 -9.98 3.11
N GLY A 51 -3.30 -9.64 4.19
CA GLY A 51 -2.69 -9.52 5.52
C GLY A 51 -2.65 -10.85 6.28
N PHE A 52 -3.75 -11.62 6.24
CA PHE A 52 -3.91 -12.85 7.01
C PHE A 52 -3.00 -13.98 6.53
N LEU A 53 -2.96 -14.25 5.22
CA LEU A 53 -2.17 -15.35 4.69
C LEU A 53 -0.66 -15.21 4.99
N PRO A 54 -0.01 -14.06 4.74
CA PRO A 54 1.40 -13.88 5.10
C PRO A 54 1.65 -14.02 6.61
N ALA A 55 0.70 -13.62 7.46
CA ALA A 55 0.84 -13.71 8.90
C ALA A 55 0.99 -15.16 9.40
N LEU A 56 0.42 -16.13 8.68
CA LEU A 56 0.58 -17.57 9.00
C LEU A 56 2.03 -18.06 8.79
N PHE A 57 2.80 -17.39 7.93
CA PHE A 57 4.18 -17.74 7.59
C PHE A 57 5.22 -16.91 8.34
N GLY A 58 4.78 -16.01 9.20
CA GLY A 58 5.62 -15.23 10.10
C GLY A 58 5.98 -13.82 9.61
N PRO A 59 6.60 -13.01 10.49
CA PRO A 59 6.76 -11.58 10.30
C PRO A 59 7.57 -11.21 9.04
N LYS A 60 8.50 -12.03 8.63
CA LYS A 60 9.33 -11.77 7.45
C LYS A 60 8.51 -11.76 6.15
N ILE A 61 7.55 -12.67 6.03
CA ILE A 61 6.64 -12.71 4.87
C ILE A 61 5.66 -11.55 4.92
N VAL A 62 5.22 -11.16 6.12
CA VAL A 62 4.39 -9.95 6.30
C VAL A 62 5.13 -8.72 5.79
N PHE A 63 6.37 -8.48 6.21
CA PHE A 63 7.14 -7.34 5.74
C PHE A 63 7.47 -7.39 4.24
N ALA A 64 7.73 -8.58 3.68
CA ALA A 64 7.89 -8.73 2.23
C ALA A 64 6.58 -8.41 1.47
N THR A 65 5.43 -8.72 2.06
CA THR A 65 4.12 -8.40 1.50
C THR A 65 3.86 -6.89 1.54
N ILE A 66 4.11 -6.25 2.68
CA ILE A 66 3.99 -4.79 2.82
C ILE A 66 4.88 -4.11 1.79
N GLU A 67 6.19 -4.41 1.75
CA GLU A 67 7.12 -3.84 0.77
C GLU A 67 6.62 -3.97 -0.68
N ALA A 68 6.05 -5.11 -1.04
CA ALA A 68 5.53 -5.34 -2.40
C ALA A 68 4.26 -4.52 -2.68
N VAL A 69 3.37 -4.34 -1.70
CA VAL A 69 2.20 -3.49 -1.81
C VAL A 69 2.62 -2.04 -1.95
N GLU A 70 3.49 -1.55 -1.06
CA GLU A 70 3.92 -0.15 -1.05
C GLU A 70 4.71 0.23 -2.31
N ALA A 71 5.53 -0.70 -2.86
CA ALA A 71 6.19 -0.48 -4.13
C ALA A 71 5.19 -0.27 -5.29
N PHE A 72 4.08 -1.02 -5.30
CA PHE A 72 3.01 -0.83 -6.27
C PHE A 72 2.26 0.49 -6.03
N VAL A 73 1.93 0.81 -4.78
CA VAL A 73 1.18 2.02 -4.41
C VAL A 73 1.97 3.27 -4.72
N GLU A 74 3.28 3.30 -4.45
CA GLU A 74 4.20 4.38 -4.82
C GLU A 74 4.16 4.66 -6.33
N GLU A 75 4.31 3.61 -7.16
CA GLU A 75 4.24 3.74 -8.62
C GLU A 75 2.87 4.27 -9.07
N HIS A 76 1.80 3.80 -8.44
CA HIS A 76 0.44 4.23 -8.75
C HIS A 76 0.19 5.70 -8.40
N TYR A 77 0.67 6.17 -7.25
CA TYR A 77 0.63 7.60 -6.91
C TYR A 77 1.44 8.45 -7.89
N GLU A 78 2.64 7.99 -8.28
CA GLU A 78 3.47 8.70 -9.25
C GLU A 78 2.76 8.87 -10.61
N GLU A 79 2.08 7.83 -11.10
CA GLU A 79 1.27 7.91 -12.33
C GLU A 79 0.14 8.94 -12.19
N GLN A 80 -0.56 8.96 -11.06
CA GLN A 80 -1.65 9.90 -10.79
C GLN A 80 -1.13 11.34 -10.68
N LEU A 81 -0.02 11.56 -9.99
CA LEU A 81 0.61 12.87 -9.84
C LEU A 81 1.08 13.42 -11.19
N LYS A 82 1.70 12.58 -12.03
CA LYS A 82 2.06 12.97 -13.41
C LYS A 82 0.85 13.41 -14.23
N TYR A 83 -0.24 12.63 -14.15
CA TYR A 83 -1.48 12.96 -14.85
C TYR A 83 -2.06 14.29 -14.37
N LEU A 84 -2.15 14.51 -13.05
CA LEU A 84 -2.71 15.75 -12.48
C LEU A 84 -1.88 16.98 -12.81
N ARG A 85 -0.55 16.87 -12.74
CA ARG A 85 0.39 17.97 -13.06
C ARG A 85 0.37 18.36 -14.54
N ALA A 86 0.00 17.42 -15.43
CA ALA A 86 -0.11 17.66 -16.86
C ALA A 86 -1.42 18.34 -17.30
N GLN A 87 -2.40 18.54 -16.38
CA GLN A 87 -3.66 19.20 -16.70
C GLN A 87 -3.45 20.70 -16.95
N SER A 88 -4.26 21.30 -17.82
CA SER A 88 -4.22 22.75 -18.11
C SER A 88 -4.53 23.62 -16.90
N ASN A 89 -5.28 23.11 -15.93
CA ASN A 89 -5.59 23.75 -14.65
C ASN A 89 -5.43 22.71 -13.53
N PRO A 90 -4.19 22.49 -13.05
CA PRO A 90 -3.93 21.47 -12.05
C PRO A 90 -4.59 21.81 -10.71
N ASN A 91 -5.22 20.81 -10.10
CA ASN A 91 -5.72 20.93 -8.73
C ASN A 91 -4.56 20.75 -7.75
N GLN A 92 -3.98 21.86 -7.28
CA GLN A 92 -2.81 21.85 -6.41
C GLN A 92 -3.09 21.17 -5.07
N GLU A 93 -4.26 21.40 -4.48
CA GLU A 93 -4.65 20.77 -3.20
C GLU A 93 -4.67 19.23 -3.30
N LEU A 94 -5.21 18.70 -4.40
CA LEU A 94 -5.21 17.26 -4.65
C LEU A 94 -3.79 16.73 -4.92
N ILE A 95 -2.96 17.49 -5.62
CA ILE A 95 -1.56 17.12 -5.86
C ILE A 95 -0.79 17.04 -4.54
N ASP A 96 -0.93 18.03 -3.68
CA ASP A 96 -0.23 18.10 -2.39
C ASP A 96 -0.70 16.95 -1.47
N LEU A 97 -2.00 16.64 -1.47
CA LEU A 97 -2.55 15.51 -0.74
C LEU A 97 -1.95 14.17 -1.20
N LEU A 98 -1.98 13.92 -2.52
CA LEU A 98 -1.45 12.65 -3.06
C LEU A 98 0.07 12.55 -2.90
N GLN A 99 0.79 13.67 -3.00
CA GLN A 99 2.23 13.68 -2.74
C GLN A 99 2.54 13.32 -1.29
N SER A 100 1.80 13.89 -0.33
CA SER A 100 1.97 13.55 1.09
C SER A 100 1.71 12.07 1.36
N CYS A 101 0.68 11.48 0.73
CA CYS A 101 0.43 10.04 0.85
C CYS A 101 1.57 9.23 0.24
N GLN A 102 2.06 9.60 -0.94
CA GLN A 102 3.18 8.90 -1.60
C GLN A 102 4.45 8.93 -0.75
N ASP A 103 4.76 10.05 -0.12
CA ASP A 103 5.95 10.18 0.73
C ASP A 103 5.85 9.22 1.94
N ASP A 104 4.69 9.11 2.56
CA ASP A 104 4.43 8.15 3.65
C ASP A 104 4.59 6.69 3.16
N GLU A 105 4.13 6.33 1.95
CA GLU A 105 4.27 4.98 1.38
C GLU A 105 5.74 4.62 1.08
N ILE A 106 6.53 5.60 0.63
CA ILE A 106 7.98 5.42 0.43
C ILE A 106 8.65 5.06 1.75
N ASP A 107 8.32 5.77 2.82
CA ASP A 107 8.87 5.51 4.16
C ASP A 107 8.46 4.13 4.67
N HIS A 108 7.19 3.74 4.52
CA HIS A 108 6.69 2.40 4.87
C HIS A 108 7.41 1.29 4.10
N LYS A 109 7.63 1.49 2.79
CA LYS A 109 8.37 0.55 1.94
C LYS A 109 9.80 0.36 2.44
N LEU A 110 10.52 1.46 2.70
CA LEU A 110 11.91 1.42 3.17
C LEU A 110 12.03 0.73 4.54
N GLU A 111 11.15 1.07 5.49
CA GLU A 111 11.11 0.42 6.80
C GLU A 111 10.79 -1.07 6.70
N SER A 112 9.87 -1.46 5.82
CA SER A 112 9.50 -2.87 5.62
C SER A 112 10.63 -3.66 4.98
N ALA A 113 11.37 -3.08 4.03
CA ALA A 113 12.55 -3.67 3.42
C ALA A 113 13.66 -3.91 4.46
N GLU A 114 13.89 -2.96 5.36
CA GLU A 114 14.86 -3.10 6.44
C GLU A 114 14.46 -4.21 7.43
N LYS A 115 13.19 -4.22 7.87
CA LYS A 115 12.67 -5.20 8.83
C LYS A 115 12.54 -6.62 8.26
N LYS A 116 12.35 -6.76 6.97
CA LYS A 116 12.32 -8.04 6.26
C LYS A 116 13.63 -8.80 6.44
N ASN A 117 14.77 -8.11 6.36
CA ASN A 117 16.13 -8.65 6.54
C ASN A 117 16.31 -10.05 5.94
N LEU A 118 15.89 -10.23 4.70
CA LEU A 118 15.92 -11.50 3.98
C LEU A 118 16.62 -11.33 2.65
N THR A 119 17.49 -12.31 2.36
CA THR A 119 17.80 -12.60 0.95
C THR A 119 16.56 -13.24 0.34
N PRO A 120 15.97 -12.66 -0.72
CA PRO A 120 14.73 -13.18 -1.28
C PRO A 120 14.95 -14.60 -1.83
N GLY A 121 14.33 -15.59 -1.20
CA GLY A 121 14.22 -16.93 -1.77
C GLY A 121 13.18 -16.96 -2.91
N ILE A 122 13.22 -18.02 -3.73
CA ILE A 122 12.32 -18.17 -4.89
C ILE A 122 10.84 -18.02 -4.52
N PHE A 123 10.42 -18.53 -3.37
CA PHE A 123 9.05 -18.44 -2.88
C PHE A 123 8.63 -17.01 -2.56
N ILE A 124 9.51 -16.23 -1.94
CA ILE A 124 9.24 -14.82 -1.64
C ILE A 124 9.15 -14.01 -2.93
N ASN A 125 10.03 -14.27 -3.89
CA ASN A 125 9.99 -13.60 -5.19
C ASN A 125 8.71 -13.91 -5.97
N ILE A 126 8.23 -15.15 -5.93
CA ILE A 126 6.94 -15.50 -6.54
C ILE A 126 5.79 -14.81 -5.82
N TRP A 127 5.80 -14.84 -4.48
CA TRP A 127 4.76 -14.21 -3.68
C TRP A 127 4.68 -12.70 -3.93
N THR A 128 5.79 -11.98 -3.88
CA THR A 128 5.82 -10.52 -4.11
C THR A 128 5.37 -10.14 -5.52
N LYS A 129 5.67 -10.96 -6.53
CA LYS A 129 5.13 -10.78 -7.90
C LYS A 129 3.62 -10.99 -7.97
N ILE A 130 3.09 -11.98 -7.24
CA ILE A 130 1.63 -12.22 -7.14
C ILE A 130 0.96 -11.02 -6.47
N VAL A 131 1.54 -10.52 -5.38
CA VAL A 131 1.01 -9.36 -4.66
C VAL A 131 0.99 -8.12 -5.56
N GLY A 132 2.11 -7.75 -6.17
CA GLY A 132 2.20 -6.59 -7.07
C GLY A 132 1.28 -6.72 -8.29
N GLY A 133 1.28 -7.88 -8.96
CA GLY A 133 0.40 -8.15 -10.09
C GLY A 133 -1.09 -8.15 -9.73
N GLY A 134 -1.43 -8.68 -8.56
CA GLY A 134 -2.80 -8.65 -8.01
C GLY A 134 -3.27 -7.24 -7.69
N SER A 135 -2.42 -6.41 -7.11
CA SER A 135 -2.70 -4.99 -6.84
C SER A 135 -2.93 -4.21 -8.13
N ALA A 136 -2.08 -4.40 -9.14
CA ALA A 136 -2.25 -3.78 -10.47
C ALA A 136 -3.56 -4.22 -11.15
N PHE A 137 -3.92 -5.50 -11.05
CA PHE A 137 -5.18 -6.02 -11.57
C PHE A 137 -6.37 -5.41 -10.84
N ALA A 138 -6.35 -5.34 -9.50
CA ALA A 138 -7.41 -4.75 -8.70
C ALA A 138 -7.69 -3.29 -9.08
N VAL A 139 -6.65 -2.48 -9.28
CA VAL A 139 -6.78 -1.09 -9.73
C VAL A 139 -7.40 -1.00 -11.13
N LYS A 140 -6.99 -1.87 -12.07
CA LYS A 140 -7.60 -1.90 -13.41
C LYS A 140 -9.10 -2.23 -13.35
N VAL A 141 -9.49 -3.19 -12.53
CA VAL A 141 -10.90 -3.55 -12.35
C VAL A 141 -11.67 -2.40 -11.69
N ALA A 142 -11.11 -1.77 -10.65
CA ALA A 142 -11.75 -0.65 -9.97
C ALA A 142 -12.00 0.58 -10.88
N LYS A 143 -11.19 0.77 -11.92
CA LYS A 143 -11.38 1.85 -12.92
C LYS A 143 -12.58 1.60 -13.87
N ILE A 144 -13.07 0.37 -13.96
CA ILE A 144 -14.11 -0.02 -14.92
C ILE A 144 -15.50 -0.12 -14.23
N ILE A 145 -15.54 -0.36 -12.92
CA ILE A 145 -16.73 -0.64 -12.14
C ILE A 145 -16.94 0.41 -11.05
#